data_64506b911c66dc5fcba5bfda234c3589
#
_entry.id   64506b911c66dc5fcba5bfda234c3589
#
_cell.length_a   1.000
_cell.length_b   1.000
_cell.length_c   1.000
_cell.angle_alpha   90.00
_cell.angle_beta   90.00
_cell.angle_gamma   90.00
#
_symmetry.space_group_name_H-M   'P 1'
#
loop_
_entity.id
_entity.type
_entity.pdbx_description
1 polymer ?
#
loop_
_entity_poly.entity_id
_entity_poly.type
_entity_poly.pdbx_seq_one_letter_code
_entity_poly.pdbx_strand_id
1 'polypeptide(L)'
;MLAEADDWRARDLSVLWHPCTQMREHPHTLPLVPIARGEGAWLIGHDGTRYLDAVSSWWTNLFGHAEPRIGAAIAAQAQSLEQVMLAGFTHAPAVELAERLLAVAPRQAGRAPLAKVFYADNGSAGVEVALKMAFHWFHNRGEHTRTKFIALENGYHGETLGALAVGDIPLYRRVYAPLLTEALFAPSPDAYLAQPDESPADCAARAADALAALLERHPGEVCAVIVEPRVQCAGGMRMHHADYLTRVRELCDASGAFLIADEIAVGFGRTGTLFASEQSGVMPDLLCLSKGLTGGFLPLAAVLATQALYDGFLDDSRERAFLHSHSYTGNPLACAAALASLDIFRADDVLARNRATARAMAALAEPLAAHRHVADVRQAGMMLAFELTRDGDKAMPFPATARIGLKAYRAALARGVVLRPLGDVLYWMPPYCIDDDALQRLADVTRHAIDEATACA
;
A
#
# COMPACT_ATOMS: atom_id res chain seq x y z
N MET A 1 27.86 17.01 20.98
CA MET A 1 28.25 17.35 19.61
C MET A 1 27.51 16.39 18.70
N LEU A 2 26.69 16.90 17.79
CA LEU A 2 26.09 16.06 16.74
C LEU A 2 27.26 15.65 15.82
N ALA A 3 27.40 14.34 15.58
CA ALA A 3 28.38 13.83 14.61
C ALA A 3 28.09 14.45 13.23
N GLU A 4 29.12 14.77 12.48
CA GLU A 4 29.00 15.34 11.13
C GLU A 4 28.27 14.32 10.21
N ALA A 5 27.55 14.82 9.20
CA ALA A 5 26.75 13.97 8.30
C ALA A 5 27.59 12.89 7.60
N ASP A 6 28.86 13.18 7.32
CA ASP A 6 29.78 12.22 6.69
C ASP A 6 30.20 11.08 7.63
N ASP A 7 30.30 11.35 8.96
CA ASP A 7 30.54 10.30 9.95
C ASP A 7 29.34 9.30 10.00
N TRP A 8 28.09 9.79 9.94
CA TRP A 8 26.93 8.93 9.92
C TRP A 8 26.85 8.03 8.67
N ARG A 9 27.19 8.55 7.49
CA ARG A 9 27.26 7.75 6.26
C ARG A 9 28.31 6.64 6.35
N ALA A 10 29.50 6.97 6.80
CA ALA A 10 30.59 5.99 6.94
C ALA A 10 30.23 4.88 7.94
N ARG A 11 29.64 5.24 9.08
CA ARG A 11 29.19 4.29 10.10
C ARG A 11 28.07 3.40 9.59
N ASP A 12 27.08 3.98 8.92
CA ASP A 12 25.96 3.27 8.32
C ASP A 12 26.45 2.21 7.32
N LEU A 13 27.26 2.61 6.35
CA LEU A 13 27.82 1.71 5.33
C LEU A 13 28.66 0.58 5.92
N SER A 14 29.18 0.74 7.14
CA SER A 14 29.99 -0.29 7.79
C SER A 14 29.15 -1.39 8.47
N VAL A 15 27.87 -1.15 8.79
CA VAL A 15 27.09 -2.05 9.66
C VAL A 15 25.67 -2.33 9.17
N LEU A 16 25.07 -1.52 8.28
CA LEU A 16 23.68 -1.67 7.86
C LEU A 16 23.54 -2.30 6.47
N TRP A 17 22.60 -3.20 6.36
CA TRP A 17 22.13 -3.76 5.09
C TRP A 17 20.81 -3.09 4.72
N HIS A 18 20.85 -2.18 3.73
CA HIS A 18 19.67 -1.43 3.31
C HIS A 18 18.69 -2.29 2.51
N PRO A 19 17.36 -2.19 2.80
CA PRO A 19 16.33 -2.93 2.06
C PRO A 19 16.10 -2.33 0.66
N CYS A 20 15.71 -3.18 -0.29
CA CYS A 20 15.27 -2.78 -1.64
C CYS A 20 16.25 -1.88 -2.41
N THR A 21 17.54 -2.00 -2.17
CA THR A 21 18.60 -1.25 -2.84
C THR A 21 19.77 -2.13 -3.21
N GLN A 22 20.53 -1.72 -4.23
CA GLN A 22 21.84 -2.31 -4.51
C GLN A 22 22.90 -1.58 -3.68
N MET A 23 23.47 -2.22 -2.65
CA MET A 23 24.38 -1.61 -1.69
C MET A 23 25.62 -0.98 -2.35
N ARG A 24 26.08 -1.52 -3.47
CA ARG A 24 27.18 -0.94 -4.25
C ARG A 24 26.89 0.49 -4.74
N GLU A 25 25.61 0.88 -4.80
CA GLU A 25 25.19 2.20 -5.30
C GLU A 25 25.28 3.29 -4.23
N HIS A 26 25.23 2.95 -2.94
CA HIS A 26 25.18 3.93 -1.85
C HIS A 26 26.33 4.91 -1.81
N PRO A 27 27.59 4.54 -2.12
CA PRO A 27 28.67 5.52 -2.15
C PRO A 27 28.54 6.58 -3.26
N HIS A 28 27.82 6.29 -4.36
CA HIS A 28 27.92 7.11 -5.58
C HIS A 28 26.57 7.48 -6.21
N THR A 29 25.75 6.49 -6.56
CA THR A 29 24.54 6.70 -7.38
C THR A 29 23.28 6.84 -6.57
N LEU A 30 23.22 6.26 -5.37
CA LEU A 30 22.13 6.36 -4.42
C LEU A 30 22.67 6.76 -3.03
N PRO A 31 23.18 8.00 -2.88
CA PRO A 31 23.83 8.42 -1.64
C PRO A 31 22.84 8.41 -0.47
N LEU A 32 23.32 7.91 0.68
CA LEU A 32 22.56 7.92 1.91
C LEU A 32 22.36 9.35 2.42
N VAL A 33 21.19 9.64 2.93
CA VAL A 33 20.84 10.93 3.53
C VAL A 33 20.63 10.73 5.03
N PRO A 34 21.58 11.14 5.89
CA PRO A 34 21.43 11.03 7.33
C PRO A 34 20.35 11.98 7.84
N ILE A 35 19.23 11.44 8.33
CA ILE A 35 18.10 12.20 8.86
C ILE A 35 18.21 12.29 10.37
N ALA A 36 18.13 13.50 10.91
CA ALA A 36 18.16 13.78 12.34
C ALA A 36 16.74 13.79 12.95
N ARG A 37 15.75 14.34 12.25
CA ARG A 37 14.37 14.46 12.72
C ARG A 37 13.39 14.68 11.56
N GLY A 38 12.10 14.53 11.85
CA GLY A 38 11.03 14.91 10.94
C GLY A 38 10.10 15.94 11.57
N GLU A 39 9.39 16.74 10.74
CA GLU A 39 8.47 17.77 11.18
C GLU A 39 7.44 18.03 10.06
N GLY A 40 6.16 17.70 10.29
CA GLY A 40 5.14 17.82 9.26
C GLY A 40 5.50 17.03 7.99
N ALA A 41 5.47 17.67 6.83
CA ALA A 41 5.84 17.05 5.56
C ALA A 41 7.37 17.01 5.30
N TRP A 42 8.21 17.37 6.28
CA TRP A 42 9.63 17.57 6.09
C TRP A 42 10.48 16.60 6.90
N LEU A 43 11.51 16.07 6.24
CA LEU A 43 12.66 15.40 6.87
C LEU A 43 13.80 16.39 6.98
N ILE A 44 14.54 16.36 8.09
CA ILE A 44 15.63 17.30 8.37
C ILE A 44 16.90 16.51 8.61
N GLY A 45 17.88 16.76 7.77
CA GLY A 45 19.22 16.16 7.84
C GLY A 45 20.02 16.62 9.05
N HIS A 46 21.06 15.88 9.40
CA HIS A 46 22.03 16.27 10.44
C HIS A 46 22.76 17.58 10.11
N ASP A 47 22.87 17.92 8.83
CA ASP A 47 23.43 19.18 8.33
C ASP A 47 22.41 20.34 8.30
N GLY A 48 21.17 20.10 8.75
CA GLY A 48 20.08 21.06 8.72
C GLY A 48 19.35 21.17 7.39
N THR A 49 19.76 20.44 6.36
CA THR A 49 19.07 20.41 5.06
C THR A 49 17.65 19.87 5.22
N ARG A 50 16.68 20.55 4.62
CA ARG A 50 15.27 20.14 4.64
C ARG A 50 14.91 19.43 3.36
N TYR A 51 14.25 18.29 3.50
CA TYR A 51 13.75 17.47 2.41
C TYR A 51 12.24 17.31 2.53
N LEU A 52 11.47 17.76 1.51
CA LEU A 52 10.05 17.52 1.43
C LEU A 52 9.80 16.03 1.14
N ASP A 53 9.09 15.35 2.03
CA ASP A 53 8.75 13.94 1.89
C ASP A 53 7.52 13.79 0.99
N ALA A 54 7.73 13.76 -0.32
CA ALA A 54 6.65 13.66 -1.29
C ALA A 54 6.06 12.24 -1.45
N VAL A 55 6.58 11.26 -0.70
CA VAL A 55 6.16 9.85 -0.78
C VAL A 55 5.77 9.26 0.58
N SER A 56 5.57 10.11 1.59
CA SER A 56 5.15 9.71 2.95
C SER A 56 6.00 8.59 3.53
N SER A 57 7.34 8.70 3.39
CA SER A 57 8.31 7.70 3.89
C SER A 57 7.90 6.27 3.57
N TRP A 58 7.65 6.01 2.30
CA TRP A 58 7.15 4.74 1.77
C TRP A 58 5.67 4.46 2.09
N TRP A 59 4.83 5.51 1.91
CA TRP A 59 3.37 5.46 1.97
C TRP A 59 2.78 5.27 3.39
N THR A 60 3.61 5.31 4.42
CA THR A 60 3.18 5.05 5.80
C THR A 60 2.69 6.30 6.52
N ASN A 61 3.36 7.43 6.33
CA ASN A 61 3.10 8.66 7.06
C ASN A 61 1.85 9.38 6.51
N LEU A 62 0.79 9.46 7.31
CA LEU A 62 -0.44 10.15 6.92
C LEU A 62 -0.47 11.62 7.32
N PHE A 63 -0.15 11.92 8.58
CA PHE A 63 -0.44 13.22 9.20
C PHE A 63 0.78 14.12 9.33
N GLY A 64 1.91 13.67 8.84
CA GLY A 64 3.20 14.33 8.98
C GLY A 64 4.09 13.67 10.02
N HIS A 65 5.39 13.95 9.90
CA HIS A 65 6.39 13.47 10.83
C HIS A 65 6.20 14.11 12.19
N ALA A 66 6.43 13.33 13.24
CA ALA A 66 6.33 13.73 14.63
C ALA A 66 4.94 14.30 15.03
N GLU A 67 3.83 13.79 14.46
CA GLU A 67 2.47 14.17 14.85
C GLU A 67 2.30 14.01 16.38
N PRO A 68 2.08 15.09 17.12
CA PRO A 68 2.18 15.07 18.59
C PRO A 68 1.11 14.21 19.25
N ARG A 69 -0.09 14.09 18.67
CA ARG A 69 -1.20 13.30 19.23
C ARG A 69 -0.88 11.82 19.24
N ILE A 70 -0.27 11.31 18.14
CA ILE A 70 0.14 9.90 18.06
C ILE A 70 1.33 9.65 18.98
N GLY A 71 2.32 10.54 18.97
CA GLY A 71 3.48 10.43 19.87
C GLY A 71 3.08 10.41 21.35
N ALA A 72 2.15 11.27 21.77
CA ALA A 72 1.62 11.30 23.13
C ALA A 72 0.87 10.02 23.51
N ALA A 73 0.05 9.47 22.60
CA ALA A 73 -0.66 8.22 22.83
C ALA A 73 0.29 7.03 23.06
N ILE A 74 1.34 6.92 22.25
CA ILE A 74 2.38 5.90 22.42
C ILE A 74 3.10 6.07 23.75
N ALA A 75 3.51 7.29 24.08
CA ALA A 75 4.23 7.59 25.33
C ALA A 75 3.38 7.25 26.57
N ALA A 76 2.08 7.57 26.56
CA ALA A 76 1.16 7.24 27.63
C ALA A 76 0.99 5.71 27.78
N GLN A 77 0.82 4.99 26.65
CA GLN A 77 0.67 3.53 26.66
C GLN A 77 1.93 2.84 27.16
N ALA A 78 3.12 3.33 26.79
CA ALA A 78 4.40 2.77 27.23
C ALA A 78 4.62 2.82 28.74
N GLN A 79 3.93 3.72 29.44
CA GLN A 79 3.99 3.83 30.91
C GLN A 79 3.07 2.81 31.62
N SER A 80 2.18 2.14 30.89
CA SER A 80 1.22 1.19 31.50
C SER A 80 1.43 -0.25 31.09
N LEU A 81 1.53 -0.52 29.78
CA LEU A 81 1.70 -1.88 29.25
C LEU A 81 2.32 -1.81 27.86
N GLU A 82 3.52 -2.34 27.69
CA GLU A 82 4.27 -2.40 26.44
C GLU A 82 3.90 -3.60 25.58
N GLN A 83 3.64 -4.76 26.21
CA GLN A 83 3.26 -6.01 25.56
C GLN A 83 2.62 -7.01 26.51
N VAL A 84 1.63 -7.74 26.00
CA VAL A 84 1.10 -8.98 26.59
C VAL A 84 0.64 -9.91 25.45
N MET A 85 0.84 -11.21 25.58
CA MET A 85 0.35 -12.16 24.58
C MET A 85 -1.18 -12.19 24.54
N LEU A 86 -1.78 -12.13 23.35
CA LEU A 86 -3.23 -12.25 23.19
C LEU A 86 -3.75 -13.69 23.28
N ALA A 87 -2.89 -14.69 23.34
CA ALA A 87 -3.28 -16.09 23.52
C ALA A 87 -3.76 -16.34 24.95
N GLY A 88 -5.02 -16.03 25.23
CA GLY A 88 -5.66 -16.18 26.53
C GLY A 88 -5.64 -14.91 27.42
N PHE A 89 -5.01 -13.83 26.95
CA PHE A 89 -5.07 -12.51 27.59
C PHE A 89 -5.71 -11.49 26.65
N THR A 90 -6.08 -10.33 27.17
CA THR A 90 -6.63 -9.22 26.41
C THR A 90 -6.22 -7.89 27.05
N HIS A 91 -6.34 -6.80 26.30
CA HIS A 91 -6.10 -5.44 26.78
C HIS A 91 -6.97 -4.42 26.03
N ALA A 92 -7.29 -3.32 26.68
CA ALA A 92 -8.21 -2.31 26.16
C ALA A 92 -7.81 -1.77 24.78
N PRO A 93 -6.55 -1.35 24.50
CA PRO A 93 -6.20 -0.84 23.17
C PRO A 93 -6.50 -1.79 22.01
N ALA A 94 -6.32 -3.11 22.17
CA ALA A 94 -6.63 -4.06 21.11
C ALA A 94 -8.14 -4.20 20.88
N VAL A 95 -8.94 -4.25 21.96
CA VAL A 95 -10.40 -4.33 21.87
C VAL A 95 -10.98 -3.07 21.23
N GLU A 96 -10.63 -1.90 21.76
CA GLU A 96 -11.11 -0.60 21.26
C GLU A 96 -10.74 -0.37 19.80
N LEU A 97 -9.50 -0.73 19.40
CA LEU A 97 -9.09 -0.63 18.02
C LEU A 97 -9.91 -1.53 17.11
N ALA A 98 -10.15 -2.79 17.52
CA ALA A 98 -10.98 -3.73 16.76
C ALA A 98 -12.41 -3.19 16.58
N GLU A 99 -13.04 -2.71 17.63
CA GLU A 99 -14.38 -2.11 17.60
C GLU A 99 -14.44 -0.92 16.65
N ARG A 100 -13.47 -0.01 16.71
CA ARG A 100 -13.41 1.17 15.85
C ARG A 100 -13.16 0.84 14.39
N LEU A 101 -12.26 -0.11 14.11
CA LEU A 101 -12.01 -0.57 12.73
C LEU A 101 -13.26 -1.21 12.12
N LEU A 102 -13.95 -2.05 12.88
CA LEU A 102 -15.20 -2.67 12.44
C LEU A 102 -16.34 -1.63 12.24
N ALA A 103 -16.37 -0.58 13.07
CA ALA A 103 -17.36 0.49 12.93
C ALA A 103 -17.20 1.30 11.64
N VAL A 104 -15.95 1.53 11.18
CA VAL A 104 -15.62 2.32 9.97
C VAL A 104 -15.36 1.47 8.73
N ALA A 105 -15.32 0.14 8.84
CA ALA A 105 -15.07 -0.78 7.74
C ALA A 105 -16.11 -0.63 6.61
N PRO A 106 -15.73 -0.89 5.36
CA PRO A 106 -16.63 -0.85 4.21
C PRO A 106 -17.92 -1.66 4.46
N ARG A 107 -19.04 -1.17 3.95
CA ARG A 107 -20.34 -1.81 4.05
C ARG A 107 -20.89 -2.10 2.65
N GLN A 108 -21.65 -3.17 2.53
CA GLN A 108 -22.38 -3.51 1.30
C GLN A 108 -23.80 -3.88 1.63
N ALA A 109 -24.78 -3.32 0.90
CA ALA A 109 -26.18 -3.63 1.11
C ALA A 109 -26.44 -5.14 0.92
N GLY A 110 -27.22 -5.71 1.82
CA GLY A 110 -27.57 -7.13 1.79
C GLY A 110 -26.49 -8.09 2.32
N ARG A 111 -25.34 -7.60 2.78
CA ARG A 111 -24.29 -8.41 3.42
C ARG A 111 -24.15 -8.09 4.91
N ALA A 112 -23.91 -9.14 5.70
CA ALA A 112 -23.51 -8.95 7.10
C ALA A 112 -22.13 -8.26 7.16
N PRO A 113 -21.93 -7.33 8.11
CA PRO A 113 -20.68 -6.57 8.19
C PRO A 113 -19.48 -7.45 8.55
N LEU A 114 -18.25 -6.93 8.32
CA LEU A 114 -17.06 -7.49 8.92
C LEU A 114 -17.21 -7.47 10.46
N ALA A 115 -16.77 -8.54 11.13
CA ALA A 115 -17.13 -8.81 12.52
C ALA A 115 -15.95 -9.18 13.43
N LYS A 116 -14.83 -9.56 12.88
CA LYS A 116 -13.62 -9.99 13.63
C LYS A 116 -12.39 -9.30 13.09
N VAL A 117 -11.43 -9.07 13.99
CA VAL A 117 -10.13 -8.49 13.65
C VAL A 117 -9.03 -9.42 14.15
N PHE A 118 -8.10 -9.74 13.27
CA PHE A 118 -6.86 -10.42 13.58
C PHE A 118 -5.69 -9.46 13.38
N TYR A 119 -4.82 -9.30 14.36
CA TYR A 119 -3.65 -8.42 14.28
C TYR A 119 -2.40 -9.18 13.83
N ALA A 120 -1.57 -8.53 13.03
CA ALA A 120 -0.26 -8.98 12.60
C ALA A 120 0.74 -7.82 12.68
N ASP A 121 2.04 -8.11 12.54
CA ASP A 121 3.09 -7.13 12.80
C ASP A 121 3.31 -6.15 11.63
N ASN A 122 3.00 -6.55 10.40
CA ASN A 122 3.17 -5.75 9.20
C ASN A 122 2.24 -6.22 8.08
N GLY A 123 2.18 -5.45 6.98
CA GLY A 123 1.27 -5.71 5.87
C GLY A 123 1.46 -7.08 5.22
N SER A 124 2.71 -7.48 4.94
CA SER A 124 3.01 -8.79 4.34
C SER A 124 2.54 -9.94 5.23
N ALA A 125 2.76 -9.83 6.54
CA ALA A 125 2.25 -10.79 7.52
C ALA A 125 0.72 -10.79 7.58
N GLY A 126 0.07 -9.64 7.42
CA GLY A 126 -1.39 -9.53 7.32
C GLY A 126 -1.94 -10.26 6.08
N VAL A 127 -1.27 -10.14 4.94
CA VAL A 127 -1.63 -10.91 3.73
C VAL A 127 -1.45 -12.41 3.94
N GLU A 128 -0.34 -12.86 4.55
CA GLU A 128 -0.15 -14.28 4.93
C GLU A 128 -1.31 -14.81 5.78
N VAL A 129 -1.75 -14.00 6.76
CA VAL A 129 -2.90 -14.34 7.62
C VAL A 129 -4.16 -14.51 6.77
N ALA A 130 -4.47 -13.56 5.88
CA ALA A 130 -5.66 -13.61 5.04
C ALA A 130 -5.67 -14.83 4.10
N LEU A 131 -4.54 -15.12 3.45
CA LEU A 131 -4.38 -16.29 2.58
C LEU A 131 -4.58 -17.59 3.37
N LYS A 132 -3.93 -17.72 4.53
CA LYS A 132 -4.05 -18.89 5.40
C LYS A 132 -5.46 -19.06 5.95
N MET A 133 -6.15 -17.99 6.33
CA MET A 133 -7.54 -18.04 6.77
C MET A 133 -8.44 -18.56 5.65
N ALA A 134 -8.31 -18.03 4.44
CA ALA A 134 -9.12 -18.47 3.31
C ALA A 134 -8.90 -19.95 2.98
N PHE A 135 -7.66 -20.39 2.90
CA PHE A 135 -7.32 -21.80 2.64
C PHE A 135 -7.82 -22.73 3.74
N HIS A 136 -7.52 -22.41 5.01
CA HIS A 136 -7.84 -23.26 6.16
C HIS A 136 -9.35 -23.37 6.40
N TRP A 137 -10.12 -22.32 6.09
CA TRP A 137 -11.58 -22.34 6.17
C TRP A 137 -12.18 -23.41 5.26
N PHE A 138 -11.75 -23.48 4.01
CA PHE A 138 -12.19 -24.53 3.08
C PHE A 138 -11.73 -25.92 3.51
N HIS A 139 -10.49 -26.03 4.01
CA HIS A 139 -9.97 -27.28 4.56
C HIS A 139 -10.84 -27.81 5.72
N ASN A 140 -11.24 -26.93 6.65
CA ASN A 140 -12.12 -27.28 7.77
C ASN A 140 -13.51 -27.77 7.34
N ARG A 141 -13.95 -27.39 6.15
CA ARG A 141 -15.23 -27.82 5.55
C ARG A 141 -15.13 -29.08 4.70
N GLY A 142 -13.94 -29.65 4.57
CA GLY A 142 -13.70 -30.82 3.73
C GLY A 142 -13.57 -30.48 2.22
N GLU A 143 -13.49 -29.21 1.85
CA GLU A 143 -13.33 -28.75 0.47
C GLU A 143 -11.85 -28.74 0.07
N HIS A 144 -11.19 -29.89 0.11
CA HIS A 144 -9.73 -30.02 -0.06
C HIS A 144 -9.21 -29.75 -1.47
N THR A 145 -10.09 -29.60 -2.46
CA THR A 145 -9.73 -29.19 -3.83
C THR A 145 -9.44 -27.70 -3.92
N ARG A 146 -9.96 -26.88 -3.01
CA ARG A 146 -9.72 -25.43 -2.96
C ARG A 146 -8.35 -25.15 -2.37
N THR A 147 -7.36 -25.04 -3.26
CA THR A 147 -5.95 -24.82 -2.87
C THR A 147 -5.29 -23.66 -3.61
N LYS A 148 -6.00 -23.06 -4.58
CA LYS A 148 -5.45 -22.01 -5.44
C LYS A 148 -5.90 -20.63 -5.00
N PHE A 149 -5.07 -19.64 -5.30
CA PHE A 149 -5.37 -18.23 -5.20
C PHE A 149 -5.32 -17.60 -6.58
N ILE A 150 -6.17 -16.62 -6.84
CA ILE A 150 -6.06 -15.75 -8.00
C ILE A 150 -5.60 -14.38 -7.53
N ALA A 151 -4.53 -13.87 -8.14
CA ALA A 151 -4.06 -12.51 -7.98
C ALA A 151 -4.08 -11.77 -9.32
N LEU A 152 -3.74 -10.50 -9.34
CA LEU A 152 -3.66 -9.73 -10.57
C LEU A 152 -2.21 -9.64 -11.06
N GLU A 153 -2.03 -9.68 -12.37
CA GLU A 153 -0.78 -9.28 -12.99
C GLU A 153 -0.38 -7.90 -12.46
N ASN A 154 0.92 -7.68 -12.26
CA ASN A 154 1.45 -6.44 -11.71
C ASN A 154 1.04 -6.13 -10.25
N GLY A 155 0.40 -7.07 -9.54
CA GLY A 155 0.02 -6.93 -8.14
C GLY A 155 1.21 -7.04 -7.19
N TYR A 156 1.11 -6.39 -6.02
CA TYR A 156 2.10 -6.48 -4.96
C TYR A 156 1.42 -6.54 -3.59
N HIS A 157 1.72 -7.59 -2.83
CA HIS A 157 1.09 -7.86 -1.54
C HIS A 157 2.09 -8.04 -0.40
N GLY A 158 3.39 -7.86 -0.67
CA GLY A 158 4.47 -8.02 0.30
C GLY A 158 5.56 -9.00 -0.16
N GLU A 159 6.55 -9.24 0.69
CA GLU A 159 7.76 -9.98 0.36
C GLU A 159 8.00 -11.22 1.23
N THR A 160 7.07 -11.60 2.12
CA THR A 160 7.04 -12.95 2.70
C THR A 160 6.64 -13.95 1.61
N LEU A 161 7.03 -15.22 1.73
CA LEU A 161 6.89 -16.19 0.63
C LEU A 161 5.44 -16.35 0.13
N GLY A 162 4.44 -16.39 1.02
CA GLY A 162 3.03 -16.47 0.62
C GLY A 162 2.52 -15.18 -0.01
N ALA A 163 2.86 -14.02 0.56
CA ALA A 163 2.50 -12.72 -0.04
C ALA A 163 3.20 -12.53 -1.40
N LEU A 164 4.47 -12.95 -1.52
CA LEU A 164 5.22 -12.92 -2.77
C LEU A 164 4.68 -13.90 -3.82
N ALA A 165 4.10 -15.03 -3.38
CA ALA A 165 3.48 -16.01 -4.29
C ALA A 165 2.28 -15.43 -5.04
N VAL A 166 1.51 -14.53 -4.41
CA VAL A 166 0.37 -13.81 -5.01
C VAL A 166 0.75 -12.44 -5.58
N GLY A 167 2.04 -12.05 -5.55
CA GLY A 167 2.57 -10.87 -6.22
C GLY A 167 3.08 -11.21 -7.62
N ASP A 168 3.11 -10.21 -8.52
CA ASP A 168 3.57 -10.39 -9.91
C ASP A 168 4.57 -9.31 -10.35
N ILE A 169 5.41 -8.83 -9.42
CA ILE A 169 6.52 -7.93 -9.77
C ILE A 169 7.77 -8.77 -10.05
N PRO A 170 8.21 -8.90 -11.31
CA PRO A 170 9.31 -9.81 -11.67
C PRO A 170 10.61 -9.56 -10.91
N LEU A 171 10.89 -8.28 -10.58
CA LEU A 171 12.09 -7.89 -9.84
C LEU A 171 12.18 -8.57 -8.47
N TYR A 172 11.06 -8.70 -7.76
CA TYR A 172 11.01 -9.31 -6.43
C TYR A 172 10.79 -10.82 -6.48
N ARG A 173 10.05 -11.31 -7.48
CA ARG A 173 9.57 -12.69 -7.53
C ARG A 173 10.54 -13.68 -8.17
N ARG A 174 11.24 -13.26 -9.25
CA ARG A 174 11.98 -14.18 -10.13
C ARG A 174 13.00 -15.07 -9.42
N VAL A 175 13.76 -14.50 -8.49
CA VAL A 175 14.80 -15.26 -7.75
C VAL A 175 14.21 -16.30 -6.83
N TYR A 176 13.03 -15.99 -6.24
CA TYR A 176 12.36 -16.84 -5.27
C TYR A 176 11.34 -17.80 -5.88
N ALA A 177 11.14 -17.77 -7.20
CA ALA A 177 10.14 -18.60 -7.87
C ALA A 177 10.15 -20.09 -7.43
N PRO A 178 11.31 -20.75 -7.20
CA PRO A 178 11.35 -22.15 -6.74
C PRO A 178 10.81 -22.37 -5.30
N LEU A 179 10.63 -21.30 -4.52
CA LEU A 179 10.14 -21.35 -3.13
C LEU A 179 8.67 -20.96 -3.02
N LEU A 180 8.06 -20.45 -4.10
CA LEU A 180 6.71 -19.91 -4.07
C LEU A 180 5.68 -21.00 -4.36
N THR A 181 4.56 -20.95 -3.65
CA THR A 181 3.37 -21.70 -4.02
C THR A 181 2.79 -21.17 -5.32
N GLU A 182 2.18 -22.04 -6.11
CA GLU A 182 1.54 -21.65 -7.37
C GLU A 182 0.29 -20.80 -7.09
N ALA A 183 0.23 -19.63 -7.75
CA ALA A 183 -0.94 -18.79 -7.83
C ALA A 183 -1.32 -18.56 -9.29
N LEU A 184 -2.60 -18.34 -9.55
CA LEU A 184 -3.12 -17.97 -10.86
C LEU A 184 -3.13 -16.45 -10.98
N PHE A 185 -2.84 -15.93 -12.18
CA PHE A 185 -2.83 -14.50 -12.42
C PHE A 185 -3.87 -14.13 -13.47
N ALA A 186 -4.77 -13.20 -13.11
CA ALA A 186 -5.69 -12.55 -14.02
C ALA A 186 -5.07 -11.25 -14.54
N PRO A 187 -5.38 -10.83 -15.78
CA PRO A 187 -4.90 -9.56 -16.31
C PRO A 187 -5.20 -8.38 -15.40
N SER A 188 -4.23 -7.45 -15.30
CA SER A 188 -4.43 -6.19 -14.58
C SER A 188 -5.52 -5.33 -15.25
N PRO A 189 -6.45 -4.73 -14.50
CA PRO A 189 -7.45 -3.78 -15.03
C PRO A 189 -6.87 -2.38 -15.30
N ASP A 190 -5.56 -2.27 -15.52
CA ASP A 190 -4.80 -1.04 -15.66
C ASP A 190 -5.30 -0.18 -16.83
N ALA A 191 -5.88 0.99 -16.52
CA ALA A 191 -6.37 1.93 -17.52
C ALA A 191 -5.25 2.55 -18.40
N TYR A 192 -3.99 2.53 -17.95
CA TYR A 192 -2.85 2.94 -18.78
C TYR A 192 -2.65 2.03 -20.00
N LEU A 193 -2.99 0.74 -19.87
CA LEU A 193 -2.91 -0.27 -20.92
C LEU A 193 -4.23 -0.45 -21.68
N ALA A 194 -5.19 0.48 -21.53
CA ALA A 194 -6.42 0.48 -22.33
C ALA A 194 -6.08 0.47 -23.83
N GLN A 195 -6.89 -0.28 -24.58
CA GLN A 195 -6.77 -0.33 -26.05
C GLN A 195 -7.21 0.99 -26.67
N PRO A 196 -6.85 1.28 -27.94
CA PRO A 196 -7.41 2.42 -28.65
C PRO A 196 -8.94 2.40 -28.55
N ASP A 197 -9.54 3.54 -28.24
CA ASP A 197 -10.99 3.75 -28.07
C ASP A 197 -11.64 3.02 -26.89
N GLU A 198 -10.87 2.34 -26.02
CA GLU A 198 -11.33 1.69 -24.80
C GLU A 198 -11.34 2.69 -23.64
N SER A 199 -12.48 2.86 -22.97
CA SER A 199 -12.57 3.63 -21.74
C SER A 199 -11.94 2.86 -20.54
N PRO A 200 -11.59 3.55 -19.44
CA PRO A 200 -11.16 2.85 -18.22
C PRO A 200 -12.19 1.83 -17.69
N ALA A 201 -13.49 2.06 -17.92
CA ALA A 201 -14.54 1.13 -17.53
C ALA A 201 -14.56 -0.12 -18.45
N ASP A 202 -14.36 0.07 -19.76
CA ASP A 202 -14.28 -1.07 -20.71
C ASP A 202 -13.03 -1.92 -20.42
N CYS A 203 -11.90 -1.28 -20.13
CA CYS A 203 -10.69 -2.00 -19.71
C CYS A 203 -10.92 -2.83 -18.43
N ALA A 204 -11.62 -2.26 -17.45
CA ALA A 204 -12.00 -2.97 -16.23
C ALA A 204 -12.95 -4.15 -16.53
N ALA A 205 -13.93 -3.97 -17.43
CA ALA A 205 -14.84 -5.03 -17.84
C ALA A 205 -14.09 -6.18 -18.53
N ARG A 206 -13.24 -5.88 -19.49
CA ARG A 206 -12.40 -6.88 -20.19
C ARG A 206 -11.51 -7.66 -19.24
N ALA A 207 -10.89 -7.00 -18.26
CA ALA A 207 -10.08 -7.67 -17.22
C ALA A 207 -10.95 -8.57 -16.32
N ALA A 208 -12.17 -8.14 -15.98
CA ALA A 208 -13.11 -8.95 -15.21
C ALA A 208 -13.62 -10.17 -15.99
N ASP A 209 -13.85 -10.05 -17.30
CA ASP A 209 -14.21 -11.19 -18.15
C ASP A 209 -13.09 -12.23 -18.22
N ALA A 210 -11.82 -11.78 -18.25
CA ALA A 210 -10.68 -12.69 -18.17
C ALA A 210 -10.58 -13.40 -16.81
N LEU A 211 -10.89 -12.70 -15.71
CA LEU A 211 -11.01 -13.31 -14.38
C LEU A 211 -12.14 -14.34 -14.33
N ALA A 212 -13.32 -14.04 -14.91
CA ALA A 212 -14.44 -14.96 -15.01
C ALA A 212 -14.02 -16.26 -15.72
N ALA A 213 -13.40 -16.14 -16.88
CA ALA A 213 -12.89 -17.29 -17.64
C ALA A 213 -11.83 -18.10 -16.85
N LEU A 214 -11.04 -17.45 -16.00
CA LEU A 214 -10.07 -18.12 -15.13
C LEU A 214 -10.78 -18.93 -14.03
N LEU A 215 -11.78 -18.36 -13.38
CA LEU A 215 -12.61 -19.05 -12.37
C LEU A 215 -13.38 -20.23 -12.97
N GLU A 216 -13.91 -20.07 -14.18
CA GLU A 216 -14.61 -21.14 -14.91
C GLU A 216 -13.69 -22.34 -15.27
N ARG A 217 -12.41 -22.09 -15.54
CA ARG A 217 -11.41 -23.15 -15.78
C ARG A 217 -10.99 -23.90 -14.51
N HIS A 218 -11.24 -23.33 -13.33
CA HIS A 218 -10.85 -23.88 -12.03
C HIS A 218 -12.03 -24.01 -11.05
N PRO A 219 -13.11 -24.74 -11.44
CA PRO A 219 -14.30 -24.83 -10.61
C PRO A 219 -14.03 -25.56 -9.30
N GLY A 220 -14.32 -24.91 -8.17
CA GLY A 220 -14.09 -25.48 -6.83
C GLY A 220 -12.62 -25.67 -6.43
N GLU A 221 -11.68 -24.99 -7.14
CA GLU A 221 -10.25 -25.05 -6.80
C GLU A 221 -9.73 -23.75 -6.15
N VAL A 222 -10.44 -22.63 -6.33
CA VAL A 222 -9.98 -21.30 -5.87
C VAL A 222 -10.48 -21.01 -4.47
N CYS A 223 -9.55 -20.70 -3.55
CA CYS A 223 -9.86 -20.23 -2.19
C CYS A 223 -10.27 -18.75 -2.18
N ALA A 224 -9.48 -17.92 -2.82
CA ALA A 224 -9.72 -16.48 -2.82
C ALA A 224 -9.14 -15.80 -4.06
N VAL A 225 -9.74 -14.64 -4.39
CA VAL A 225 -9.18 -13.62 -5.28
C VAL A 225 -8.65 -12.50 -4.39
N ILE A 226 -7.39 -12.09 -4.58
CA ILE A 226 -6.77 -10.95 -3.88
C ILE A 226 -6.57 -9.78 -4.83
N VAL A 227 -6.95 -8.58 -4.38
CA VAL A 227 -6.93 -7.34 -5.19
C VAL A 227 -6.46 -6.16 -4.36
N GLU A 228 -5.62 -5.30 -4.95
CA GLU A 228 -5.40 -3.92 -4.50
C GLU A 228 -6.52 -3.03 -5.07
N PRO A 229 -7.49 -2.56 -4.27
CA PRO A 229 -8.59 -1.74 -4.79
C PRO A 229 -8.10 -0.41 -5.37
N ARG A 230 -8.57 -0.05 -6.57
CA ARG A 230 -8.30 1.22 -7.26
C ARG A 230 -6.89 1.43 -7.76
N VAL A 231 -5.83 1.04 -7.03
CA VAL A 231 -4.44 1.34 -7.39
C VAL A 231 -3.52 0.18 -7.05
N GLN A 232 -2.88 -0.41 -8.02
CA GLN A 232 -1.74 -1.30 -7.86
C GLN A 232 -0.48 -0.45 -7.65
N CYS A 233 -0.17 -0.21 -6.38
CA CYS A 233 0.81 0.81 -6.02
C CYS A 233 2.23 0.47 -6.46
N ALA A 234 2.79 -0.63 -5.95
CA ALA A 234 4.17 -1.03 -6.25
C ALA A 234 4.36 -1.48 -7.71
N GLY A 235 3.28 -1.87 -8.38
CA GLY A 235 3.23 -2.18 -9.80
C GLY A 235 3.34 -0.95 -10.73
N GLY A 236 3.68 0.23 -10.20
CA GLY A 236 3.85 1.46 -10.97
C GLY A 236 2.68 2.43 -10.83
N MET A 237 2.00 2.45 -9.68
CA MET A 237 0.83 3.31 -9.44
C MET A 237 -0.24 3.13 -10.53
N ARG A 238 -0.51 1.89 -10.94
CA ARG A 238 -1.50 1.54 -11.97
C ARG A 238 -2.90 1.71 -11.41
N MET A 239 -3.73 2.48 -12.10
CA MET A 239 -5.07 2.85 -11.64
C MET A 239 -6.15 2.21 -12.50
N HIS A 240 -7.22 1.75 -11.85
CA HIS A 240 -8.32 1.10 -12.54
C HIS A 240 -9.68 1.65 -12.13
N HIS A 241 -10.70 1.42 -12.96
CA HIS A 241 -12.06 1.87 -12.69
C HIS A 241 -12.66 1.14 -11.49
N ALA A 242 -13.54 1.84 -10.75
CA ALA A 242 -14.17 1.28 -9.54
C ALA A 242 -15.00 0.02 -9.83
N ASP A 243 -15.65 -0.04 -11.00
CA ASP A 243 -16.49 -1.14 -11.43
C ASP A 243 -15.75 -2.49 -11.47
N TYR A 244 -14.44 -2.48 -11.63
CA TYR A 244 -13.66 -3.72 -11.56
C TYR A 244 -13.89 -4.49 -10.26
N LEU A 245 -13.78 -3.82 -9.11
CA LEU A 245 -13.96 -4.48 -7.82
C LEU A 245 -15.41 -4.96 -7.63
N THR A 246 -16.41 -4.25 -8.16
CA THR A 246 -17.81 -4.68 -8.16
C THR A 246 -17.95 -6.01 -8.90
N ARG A 247 -17.39 -6.10 -10.11
CA ARG A 247 -17.40 -7.33 -10.90
C ARG A 247 -16.63 -8.48 -10.23
N VAL A 248 -15.46 -8.19 -9.63
CA VAL A 248 -14.71 -9.20 -8.86
C VAL A 248 -15.55 -9.75 -7.71
N ARG A 249 -16.29 -8.90 -6.99
CA ARG A 249 -17.19 -9.34 -5.91
C ARG A 249 -18.27 -10.29 -6.42
N GLU A 250 -18.94 -9.92 -7.53
CA GLU A 250 -19.97 -10.77 -8.15
C GLU A 250 -19.41 -12.14 -8.57
N LEU A 251 -18.22 -12.16 -9.16
CA LEU A 251 -17.54 -13.38 -9.58
C LEU A 251 -17.11 -14.26 -8.40
N CYS A 252 -16.63 -13.65 -7.32
CA CYS A 252 -16.31 -14.37 -6.09
C CYS A 252 -17.58 -14.99 -5.48
N ASP A 253 -18.69 -14.25 -5.44
CA ASP A 253 -19.98 -14.77 -4.93
C ASP A 253 -20.47 -15.95 -5.79
N ALA A 254 -20.39 -15.84 -7.10
CA ALA A 254 -20.83 -16.89 -8.03
C ALA A 254 -19.97 -18.17 -7.95
N SER A 255 -18.64 -18.03 -7.74
CA SER A 255 -17.70 -19.16 -7.65
C SER A 255 -17.54 -19.72 -6.24
N GLY A 256 -18.05 -19.03 -5.23
CA GLY A 256 -17.87 -19.35 -3.82
C GLY A 256 -16.43 -19.12 -3.32
N ALA A 257 -15.60 -18.39 -4.04
CA ALA A 257 -14.27 -17.95 -3.58
C ALA A 257 -14.38 -16.71 -2.68
N PHE A 258 -13.45 -16.54 -1.75
CA PHE A 258 -13.40 -15.32 -0.95
C PHE A 258 -12.78 -14.15 -1.75
N LEU A 259 -13.22 -12.92 -1.44
CA LEU A 259 -12.55 -11.69 -1.87
C LEU A 259 -11.68 -11.16 -0.74
N ILE A 260 -10.36 -11.05 -1.01
CA ILE A 260 -9.39 -10.38 -0.15
C ILE A 260 -9.11 -9.01 -0.75
N ALA A 261 -9.45 -7.94 -0.04
CA ALA A 261 -9.05 -6.58 -0.43
C ALA A 261 -7.78 -6.18 0.33
N ASP A 262 -6.72 -5.93 -0.40
CA ASP A 262 -5.48 -5.39 0.15
C ASP A 262 -5.52 -3.87 0.11
N GLU A 263 -5.91 -3.26 1.22
CA GLU A 263 -5.93 -1.81 1.40
C GLU A 263 -4.73 -1.28 2.20
N ILE A 264 -3.65 -2.04 2.28
CA ILE A 264 -2.44 -1.68 3.02
C ILE A 264 -1.85 -0.36 2.54
N ALA A 265 -1.85 -0.11 1.23
CA ALA A 265 -1.31 1.11 0.65
C ALA A 265 -2.38 2.14 0.26
N VAL A 266 -3.59 1.70 -0.05
CA VAL A 266 -4.66 2.53 -0.62
C VAL A 266 -5.70 2.98 0.38
N GLY A 267 -5.73 2.37 1.57
CA GLY A 267 -6.65 2.72 2.66
C GLY A 267 -6.32 4.05 3.35
N PHE A 268 -7.12 4.37 4.35
CA PHE A 268 -6.96 5.53 5.23
C PHE A 268 -6.91 6.87 4.49
N GLY A 269 -7.79 7.07 3.49
CA GLY A 269 -7.96 8.36 2.83
C GLY A 269 -7.08 8.59 1.59
N ARG A 270 -6.18 7.67 1.25
CA ARG A 270 -5.23 7.84 0.13
C ARG A 270 -5.93 8.04 -1.21
N THR A 271 -7.00 7.31 -1.47
CA THR A 271 -7.74 7.36 -2.75
C THR A 271 -8.95 8.30 -2.73
N GLY A 272 -9.18 9.04 -1.62
CA GLY A 272 -10.26 10.03 -1.49
C GLY A 272 -11.45 9.60 -0.62
N THR A 273 -11.61 8.31 -0.33
CA THR A 273 -12.51 7.70 0.66
C THR A 273 -11.68 7.11 1.81
N LEU A 274 -12.28 6.76 2.94
CA LEU A 274 -11.52 6.15 4.04
C LEU A 274 -10.90 4.84 3.60
N PHE A 275 -11.67 4.00 2.89
CA PHE A 275 -11.19 2.78 2.23
C PHE A 275 -11.52 2.84 0.73
N ALA A 276 -10.62 2.34 -0.10
CA ALA A 276 -10.77 2.37 -1.56
C ALA A 276 -11.96 1.52 -2.05
N SER A 277 -12.27 0.42 -1.38
CA SER A 277 -13.42 -0.46 -1.65
C SER A 277 -14.78 0.26 -1.57
N GLU A 278 -14.88 1.34 -0.77
CA GLU A 278 -16.10 2.15 -0.66
C GLU A 278 -16.52 2.76 -1.99
N GLN A 279 -15.55 3.09 -2.86
CA GLN A 279 -15.82 3.68 -4.18
C GLN A 279 -16.56 2.73 -5.12
N SER A 280 -16.49 1.45 -4.84
CA SER A 280 -17.19 0.38 -5.58
C SER A 280 -18.44 -0.12 -4.86
N GLY A 281 -18.74 0.39 -3.67
CA GLY A 281 -19.82 -0.12 -2.82
C GLY A 281 -19.61 -1.59 -2.40
N VAL A 282 -18.37 -2.06 -2.39
CA VAL A 282 -18.01 -3.47 -2.12
C VAL A 282 -17.46 -3.63 -0.71
N MET A 283 -17.93 -4.67 -0.03
CA MET A 283 -17.34 -5.19 1.19
C MET A 283 -16.64 -6.53 0.89
N PRO A 284 -15.32 -6.65 1.12
CA PRO A 284 -14.61 -7.91 0.96
C PRO A 284 -14.96 -8.91 2.07
N ASP A 285 -14.58 -10.17 1.91
CA ASP A 285 -14.65 -11.18 2.97
C ASP A 285 -13.52 -11.04 3.97
N LEU A 286 -12.35 -10.58 3.47
CA LEU A 286 -11.14 -10.27 4.23
C LEU A 286 -10.58 -8.91 3.78
N LEU A 287 -10.34 -8.01 4.72
CA LEU A 287 -9.76 -6.69 4.48
C LEU A 287 -8.41 -6.58 5.18
N CYS A 288 -7.34 -6.41 4.41
CA CYS A 288 -5.98 -6.25 4.93
C CYS A 288 -5.63 -4.76 5.07
N LEU A 289 -5.24 -4.34 6.27
CA LEU A 289 -4.88 -2.97 6.63
C LEU A 289 -3.49 -2.93 7.27
N SER A 290 -2.68 -1.91 6.95
CA SER A 290 -1.37 -1.63 7.59
C SER A 290 -0.94 -0.19 7.26
N LYS A 291 0.35 0.10 7.21
CA LYS A 291 0.94 1.41 6.83
C LYS A 291 0.24 2.59 7.52
N GLY A 292 -0.73 3.21 6.84
CA GLY A 292 -1.51 4.33 7.37
C GLY A 292 -2.29 4.04 8.64
N LEU A 293 -2.52 2.77 8.99
CA LEU A 293 -3.24 2.35 10.19
C LEU A 293 -2.72 3.03 11.46
N THR A 294 -1.40 3.13 11.62
CA THR A 294 -0.74 3.79 12.76
C THR A 294 -0.27 5.22 12.46
N GLY A 295 -0.72 5.81 11.33
CA GLY A 295 -0.19 7.09 10.86
C GLY A 295 1.29 7.05 10.49
N GLY A 296 1.90 5.85 10.35
CA GLY A 296 3.31 5.65 10.04
C GLY A 296 4.25 5.59 11.24
N PHE A 297 3.73 5.56 12.47
CA PHE A 297 4.57 5.59 13.68
C PHE A 297 5.11 4.22 14.07
N LEU A 298 4.29 3.18 13.99
CA LEU A 298 4.68 1.82 14.41
C LEU A 298 4.19 0.77 13.41
N PRO A 299 4.92 -0.35 13.26
CA PRO A 299 4.44 -1.47 12.47
C PRO A 299 3.22 -2.11 13.14
N LEU A 300 2.17 -2.31 12.36
CA LEU A 300 0.95 -3.03 12.72
C LEU A 300 0.21 -3.38 11.43
N ALA A 301 -0.44 -4.53 11.42
CA ALA A 301 -1.47 -4.87 10.45
C ALA A 301 -2.73 -5.39 11.15
N ALA A 302 -3.86 -5.22 10.49
CA ALA A 302 -5.14 -5.76 10.91
C ALA A 302 -5.80 -6.44 9.71
N VAL A 303 -6.26 -7.66 9.91
CA VAL A 303 -7.09 -8.41 8.96
C VAL A 303 -8.50 -8.46 9.52
N LEU A 304 -9.42 -7.77 8.88
CA LEU A 304 -10.82 -7.79 9.25
C LEU A 304 -11.52 -8.90 8.46
N ALA A 305 -12.34 -9.70 9.12
CA ALA A 305 -13.01 -10.84 8.54
C ALA A 305 -14.52 -10.87 8.85
N THR A 306 -15.29 -11.56 8.02
CA THR A 306 -16.71 -11.80 8.27
C THR A 306 -16.92 -12.76 9.44
N GLN A 307 -18.12 -12.70 10.08
CA GLN A 307 -18.50 -13.67 11.11
C GLN A 307 -18.54 -15.09 10.55
N ALA A 308 -19.06 -15.28 9.35
CA ALA A 308 -19.13 -16.60 8.71
C ALA A 308 -17.74 -17.24 8.50
N LEU A 309 -16.74 -16.44 8.19
CA LEU A 309 -15.36 -16.94 8.09
C LEU A 309 -14.83 -17.36 9.46
N TYR A 310 -15.05 -16.56 10.49
CA TYR A 310 -14.64 -16.87 11.86
C TYR A 310 -15.32 -18.15 12.37
N ASP A 311 -16.62 -18.32 12.12
CA ASP A 311 -17.38 -19.47 12.57
C ASP A 311 -16.85 -20.81 11.99
N GLY A 312 -16.22 -20.77 10.82
CA GLY A 312 -15.56 -21.94 10.21
C GLY A 312 -14.38 -22.52 10.99
N PHE A 313 -13.92 -21.81 12.02
CA PHE A 313 -12.84 -22.26 12.91
C PHE A 313 -13.34 -22.67 14.31
N LEU A 314 -14.62 -22.49 14.60
CA LEU A 314 -15.21 -22.88 15.89
C LEU A 314 -15.45 -24.38 15.91
N ASP A 315 -14.71 -25.09 16.74
CA ASP A 315 -14.79 -26.54 16.89
C ASP A 315 -14.20 -26.98 18.24
N ASP A 316 -14.54 -28.17 18.73
CA ASP A 316 -13.94 -28.75 19.91
C ASP A 316 -12.53 -29.28 19.63
N SER A 317 -12.21 -29.57 18.37
CA SER A 317 -10.87 -30.01 17.95
C SER A 317 -9.93 -28.81 17.76
N ARG A 318 -8.81 -28.84 18.48
CA ARG A 318 -7.76 -27.87 18.32
C ARG A 318 -7.13 -27.84 16.91
N GLU A 319 -7.21 -28.94 16.17
CA GLU A 319 -6.69 -29.05 14.80
C GLU A 319 -7.42 -28.14 13.81
N ARG A 320 -8.67 -27.78 14.12
CA ARG A 320 -9.46 -26.86 13.30
C ARG A 320 -9.26 -25.39 13.66
N ALA A 321 -8.56 -25.10 14.74
CA ALA A 321 -8.29 -23.73 15.17
C ALA A 321 -7.25 -23.06 14.25
N PHE A 322 -7.38 -21.75 14.06
CA PHE A 322 -6.39 -20.95 13.34
C PHE A 322 -5.16 -20.71 14.22
N LEU A 323 -4.21 -21.65 14.20
CA LEU A 323 -3.00 -21.64 15.03
C LEU A 323 -1.88 -20.81 14.35
N HIS A 324 -2.11 -19.51 14.19
CA HIS A 324 -1.15 -18.54 13.68
C HIS A 324 -0.98 -17.41 14.70
N SER A 325 0.25 -17.00 14.97
CA SER A 325 0.53 -15.90 15.89
C SER A 325 1.91 -15.30 15.60
N HIS A 326 2.08 -14.06 16.00
CA HIS A 326 3.38 -13.40 16.16
C HIS A 326 3.56 -13.03 17.63
N SER A 327 4.81 -12.88 18.08
CA SER A 327 5.10 -12.51 19.47
C SER A 327 4.49 -11.15 19.85
N TYR A 328 4.38 -10.23 18.89
CA TYR A 328 3.83 -8.88 19.09
C TYR A 328 2.40 -8.71 18.55
N THR A 329 1.66 -9.79 18.31
CA THR A 329 0.27 -9.74 17.87
C THR A 329 -0.54 -8.78 18.75
N GLY A 330 -1.11 -7.73 18.14
CA GLY A 330 -1.92 -6.73 18.84
C GLY A 330 -1.12 -5.89 19.87
N ASN A 331 0.14 -5.57 19.57
CA ASN A 331 0.98 -4.78 20.46
C ASN A 331 0.26 -3.53 20.98
N PRO A 332 0.20 -3.30 22.32
CA PRO A 332 -0.54 -2.19 22.92
C PRO A 332 -0.10 -0.81 22.42
N LEU A 333 1.20 -0.60 22.20
CA LEU A 333 1.74 0.68 21.70
C LEU A 333 1.27 0.96 20.28
N ALA A 334 1.31 -0.06 19.42
CA ALA A 334 0.86 0.06 18.04
C ALA A 334 -0.67 0.24 17.95
N CYS A 335 -1.43 -0.44 18.81
CA CYS A 335 -2.87 -0.23 18.93
C CYS A 335 -3.20 1.19 19.40
N ALA A 336 -2.46 1.74 20.37
CA ALA A 336 -2.63 3.12 20.85
C ALA A 336 -2.32 4.14 19.73
N ALA A 337 -1.26 3.91 18.95
CA ALA A 337 -0.95 4.74 17.79
C ALA A 337 -2.08 4.71 16.74
N ALA A 338 -2.64 3.53 16.46
CA ALA A 338 -3.74 3.36 15.51
C ALA A 338 -5.04 4.01 16.02
N LEU A 339 -5.34 3.92 17.31
CA LEU A 339 -6.47 4.62 17.92
C LEU A 339 -6.34 6.14 17.78
N ALA A 340 -5.16 6.69 18.06
CA ALA A 340 -4.88 8.12 17.88
C ALA A 340 -4.99 8.53 16.40
N SER A 341 -4.54 7.69 15.46
CA SER A 341 -4.73 7.90 14.02
C SER A 341 -6.23 8.00 13.65
N LEU A 342 -7.06 7.08 14.14
CA LEU A 342 -8.52 7.12 13.93
C LEU A 342 -9.18 8.32 14.61
N ASP A 343 -8.67 8.77 15.76
CA ASP A 343 -9.15 10.00 16.43
C ASP A 343 -8.89 11.25 15.58
N ILE A 344 -7.75 11.32 14.89
CA ILE A 344 -7.43 12.41 13.96
C ILE A 344 -8.45 12.44 12.81
N PHE A 345 -8.77 11.30 12.20
CA PHE A 345 -9.80 11.23 11.14
C PHE A 345 -11.16 11.72 11.62
N ARG A 346 -11.53 11.42 12.87
CA ARG A 346 -12.80 11.85 13.44
C ARG A 346 -12.84 13.34 13.78
N ALA A 347 -11.72 13.90 14.27
CA ALA A 347 -11.65 15.27 14.78
C ALA A 347 -11.39 16.31 13.69
N ASP A 348 -10.65 15.98 12.65
CA ASP A 348 -10.01 16.96 11.75
C ASP A 348 -10.59 16.90 10.33
N ASP A 349 -11.73 16.49 10.00
CA ASP A 349 -12.28 16.43 8.61
C ASP A 349 -11.23 16.13 7.51
N VAL A 350 -10.38 15.13 7.81
CA VAL A 350 -9.20 14.78 6.99
C VAL A 350 -9.59 14.50 5.53
N LEU A 351 -10.69 13.78 5.30
CA LEU A 351 -11.10 13.40 3.95
C LEU A 351 -11.52 14.60 3.10
N ALA A 352 -12.16 15.61 3.67
CA ALA A 352 -12.52 16.82 2.92
C ALA A 352 -11.27 17.65 2.57
N ARG A 353 -10.33 17.79 3.51
CA ARG A 353 -9.04 18.43 3.24
C ARG A 353 -8.27 17.69 2.15
N ASN A 354 -8.17 16.37 2.23
CA ASN A 354 -7.52 15.55 1.21
C ASN A 354 -8.13 15.73 -0.18
N ARG A 355 -9.46 15.86 -0.28
CA ARG A 355 -10.11 16.15 -1.57
C ARG A 355 -9.76 17.54 -2.12
N ALA A 356 -9.56 18.53 -1.25
CA ALA A 356 -9.11 19.86 -1.67
C ALA A 356 -7.64 19.82 -2.15
N THR A 357 -6.77 19.19 -1.36
CA THR A 357 -5.35 18.98 -1.70
C THR A 357 -5.19 18.19 -3.00
N ALA A 358 -5.99 17.13 -3.19
CA ALA A 358 -5.97 16.34 -4.43
C ALA A 358 -6.32 17.18 -5.68
N ARG A 359 -7.28 18.11 -5.56
CA ARG A 359 -7.59 19.07 -6.66
C ARG A 359 -6.44 20.03 -6.93
N ALA A 360 -5.78 20.52 -5.88
CA ALA A 360 -4.58 21.36 -6.04
C ALA A 360 -3.43 20.57 -6.69
N MET A 361 -3.21 19.32 -6.31
CA MET A 361 -2.24 18.43 -6.96
C MET A 361 -2.55 18.26 -8.45
N ALA A 362 -3.81 18.02 -8.82
CA ALA A 362 -4.22 17.88 -10.23
C ALA A 362 -3.90 19.15 -11.03
N ALA A 363 -4.27 20.32 -10.49
CA ALA A 363 -4.00 21.60 -11.16
C ALA A 363 -2.50 21.88 -11.35
N LEU A 364 -1.68 21.54 -10.35
CA LEU A 364 -0.21 21.66 -10.42
C LEU A 364 0.45 20.63 -11.35
N ALA A 365 -0.20 19.48 -11.55
CA ALA A 365 0.28 18.44 -12.47
C ALA A 365 -0.09 18.71 -13.94
N GLU A 366 -1.11 19.52 -14.23
CA GLU A 366 -1.57 19.81 -15.59
C GLU A 366 -0.45 20.34 -16.51
N PRO A 367 0.40 21.30 -16.10
CA PRO A 367 1.51 21.74 -16.94
C PRO A 367 2.58 20.65 -17.18
N LEU A 368 2.71 19.68 -16.25
CA LEU A 368 3.63 18.56 -16.41
C LEU A 368 3.09 17.52 -17.40
N ALA A 369 1.77 17.38 -17.52
CA ALA A 369 1.15 16.51 -18.51
C ALA A 369 1.47 16.92 -19.96
N ALA A 370 1.74 18.21 -20.20
CA ALA A 370 2.16 18.72 -21.51
C ALA A 370 3.67 18.55 -21.79
N HIS A 371 4.44 18.00 -20.84
CA HIS A 371 5.87 17.80 -21.00
C HIS A 371 6.14 16.68 -22.02
N ARG A 372 7.05 16.91 -22.97
CA ARG A 372 7.32 15.98 -24.10
C ARG A 372 7.74 14.56 -23.70
N HIS A 373 8.17 14.35 -22.46
CA HIS A 373 8.58 13.05 -21.92
C HIS A 373 7.58 12.45 -20.92
N VAL A 374 6.40 13.02 -20.79
CA VAL A 374 5.31 12.50 -19.95
C VAL A 374 4.22 11.92 -20.84
N ALA A 375 4.06 10.60 -20.81
CA ALA A 375 3.07 9.89 -21.62
C ALA A 375 1.70 9.80 -20.94
N ASP A 376 1.66 9.90 -19.60
CA ASP A 376 0.44 9.76 -18.83
C ASP A 376 0.57 10.45 -17.47
N VAL A 377 -0.52 11.06 -17.03
CA VAL A 377 -0.71 11.56 -15.68
C VAL A 377 -2.00 10.97 -15.14
N ARG A 378 -1.91 10.22 -14.04
CA ARG A 378 -3.05 9.56 -13.42
C ARG A 378 -3.15 9.89 -11.96
N GLN A 379 -4.36 9.98 -11.44
CA GLN A 379 -4.61 10.35 -10.04
C GLN A 379 -5.77 9.59 -9.42
N ALA A 380 -5.58 9.17 -8.17
CA ALA A 380 -6.62 8.66 -7.29
C ALA A 380 -6.45 9.32 -5.91
N GLY A 381 -7.26 10.34 -5.61
CA GLY A 381 -7.15 11.11 -4.36
C GLY A 381 -5.78 11.76 -4.20
N MET A 382 -5.09 11.44 -3.10
CA MET A 382 -3.76 11.95 -2.74
C MET A 382 -2.59 11.20 -3.41
N MET A 383 -2.88 10.35 -4.38
CA MET A 383 -1.92 9.58 -5.14
C MET A 383 -1.93 10.06 -6.59
N LEU A 384 -0.83 10.63 -7.08
CA LEU A 384 -0.69 11.12 -8.43
C LEU A 384 0.61 10.60 -9.03
N ALA A 385 0.58 10.11 -10.28
CA ALA A 385 1.73 9.51 -10.93
C ALA A 385 1.95 10.06 -12.35
N PHE A 386 3.22 10.12 -12.75
CA PHE A 386 3.69 10.55 -14.06
C PHE A 386 4.44 9.40 -14.72
N GLU A 387 4.01 8.95 -15.88
CA GLU A 387 4.70 7.94 -16.68
C GLU A 387 5.71 8.62 -17.60
N LEU A 388 6.99 8.34 -17.44
CA LEU A 388 8.04 8.92 -18.26
C LEU A 388 8.39 8.03 -19.45
N THR A 389 8.41 8.61 -20.64
CA THR A 389 8.77 7.95 -21.91
C THR A 389 9.66 8.86 -22.77
N ARG A 390 10.22 8.32 -23.87
CA ARG A 390 11.18 9.07 -24.69
C ARG A 390 10.61 10.31 -25.37
N ASP A 391 9.31 10.29 -25.74
CA ASP A 391 8.66 11.34 -26.50
C ASP A 391 7.17 11.54 -26.17
N GLY A 392 6.74 11.11 -24.99
CA GLY A 392 5.32 11.17 -24.56
C GLY A 392 4.44 10.07 -25.16
N ASP A 393 5.01 9.13 -25.92
CA ASP A 393 4.28 7.99 -26.45
C ASP A 393 4.43 6.77 -25.50
N LYS A 394 3.31 6.19 -25.10
CA LYS A 394 3.26 4.97 -24.27
C LYS A 394 4.03 3.79 -24.90
N ALA A 395 4.09 3.73 -26.24
CA ALA A 395 4.83 2.69 -26.97
C ALA A 395 6.36 2.88 -26.95
N MET A 396 6.84 4.02 -26.45
CA MET A 396 8.25 4.42 -26.50
C MET A 396 8.88 4.56 -25.11
N PRO A 397 8.90 3.50 -24.27
CA PRO A 397 9.52 3.57 -22.95
C PRO A 397 11.03 3.86 -23.06
N PHE A 398 11.60 4.45 -22.03
CA PHE A 398 13.05 4.52 -21.93
C PHE A 398 13.66 3.12 -21.75
N PRO A 399 14.86 2.86 -22.30
CA PRO A 399 15.58 1.64 -21.97
C PRO A 399 15.82 1.56 -20.44
N ALA A 400 15.57 0.41 -19.82
CA ALA A 400 15.73 0.23 -18.36
C ALA A 400 17.13 0.62 -17.86
N THR A 401 18.15 0.46 -18.72
CA THR A 401 19.54 0.88 -18.43
C THR A 401 19.73 2.38 -18.34
N ALA A 402 18.82 3.18 -18.91
CA ALA A 402 18.87 4.65 -18.83
C ALA A 402 18.52 5.16 -17.41
N ARG A 403 17.72 4.39 -16.65
CA ARG A 403 17.33 4.68 -15.25
C ARG A 403 16.86 6.12 -15.06
N ILE A 404 15.97 6.58 -15.93
CA ILE A 404 15.51 7.98 -15.95
C ILE A 404 14.85 8.36 -14.62
N GLY A 405 14.02 7.49 -14.07
CA GLY A 405 13.42 7.74 -12.76
C GLY A 405 14.46 7.95 -11.65
N LEU A 406 15.55 7.16 -11.63
CA LEU A 406 16.63 7.37 -10.65
C LEU A 406 17.35 8.71 -10.86
N LYS A 407 17.60 9.12 -12.11
CA LYS A 407 18.19 10.44 -12.42
C LYS A 407 17.28 11.56 -11.92
N ALA A 408 15.96 11.46 -12.19
CA ALA A 408 14.96 12.40 -11.69
C ALA A 408 14.92 12.45 -10.16
N TYR A 409 14.96 11.30 -9.48
CA TYR A 409 15.07 11.23 -8.02
C TYR A 409 16.29 12.01 -7.49
N ARG A 410 17.47 11.80 -8.08
CA ARG A 410 18.70 12.48 -7.65
C ARG A 410 18.62 14.00 -7.86
N ALA A 411 18.09 14.42 -9.00
CA ALA A 411 17.89 15.83 -9.32
C ALA A 411 16.90 16.51 -8.35
N ALA A 412 15.82 15.81 -7.98
CA ALA A 412 14.85 16.28 -6.99
C ALA A 412 15.46 16.31 -5.57
N LEU A 413 16.18 15.27 -5.18
CA LEU A 413 16.84 15.19 -3.87
C LEU A 413 17.84 16.33 -3.67
N ALA A 414 18.63 16.66 -4.70
CA ALA A 414 19.56 17.80 -4.67
C ALA A 414 18.84 19.15 -4.48
N ARG A 415 17.54 19.21 -4.76
CA ARG A 415 16.66 20.38 -4.55
C ARG A 415 15.79 20.26 -3.30
N GLY A 416 16.08 19.29 -2.44
CA GLY A 416 15.38 19.09 -1.18
C GLY A 416 13.96 18.52 -1.32
N VAL A 417 13.72 17.64 -2.32
CA VAL A 417 12.45 16.91 -2.49
C VAL A 417 12.75 15.41 -2.65
N VAL A 418 12.09 14.59 -1.85
CA VAL A 418 12.19 13.12 -1.92
C VAL A 418 11.12 12.60 -2.87
N LEU A 419 11.52 12.26 -4.10
CA LEU A 419 10.73 11.48 -5.05
C LEU A 419 11.33 10.06 -5.11
N ARG A 420 10.53 9.02 -4.84
CA ARG A 420 11.00 7.64 -4.96
C ARG A 420 10.32 6.95 -6.15
N PRO A 421 10.96 6.90 -7.31
CA PRO A 421 10.35 6.38 -8.52
C PRO A 421 10.15 4.85 -8.46
N LEU A 422 9.18 4.38 -9.25
CA LEU A 422 8.93 2.98 -9.56
C LEU A 422 9.33 2.75 -11.02
N GLY A 423 10.59 2.34 -11.26
CA GLY A 423 11.16 2.39 -12.60
C GLY A 423 11.22 3.84 -13.11
N ASP A 424 10.54 4.12 -14.21
CA ASP A 424 10.42 5.46 -14.80
C ASP A 424 9.06 6.14 -14.50
N VAL A 425 8.34 5.63 -13.49
CA VAL A 425 7.14 6.28 -12.95
C VAL A 425 7.53 7.15 -11.75
N LEU A 426 7.40 8.47 -11.87
CA LEU A 426 7.45 9.40 -10.75
C LEU A 426 6.07 9.50 -10.13
N TYR A 427 5.98 9.73 -8.83
CA TYR A 427 4.70 9.91 -8.18
C TYR A 427 4.76 10.83 -6.96
N TRP A 428 3.61 11.44 -6.65
CA TRP A 428 3.35 12.20 -5.45
C TRP A 428 2.36 11.42 -4.57
N MET A 429 2.72 11.23 -3.33
CA MET A 429 1.89 10.64 -2.29
C MET A 429 2.26 11.28 -0.95
N PRO A 430 2.11 12.60 -0.83
CA PRO A 430 2.59 13.36 0.31
C PRO A 430 1.79 13.07 1.57
N PRO A 431 2.31 13.41 2.76
CA PRO A 431 1.51 13.49 3.99
C PRO A 431 0.36 14.49 3.86
N TYR A 432 -0.74 14.25 4.56
CA TYR A 432 -1.96 15.06 4.49
C TYR A 432 -1.82 16.47 5.06
N CYS A 433 -0.72 16.73 5.79
CA CYS A 433 -0.38 18.05 6.31
C CYS A 433 0.40 18.92 5.33
N ILE A 434 0.62 18.46 4.09
CA ILE A 434 1.30 19.27 3.07
C ILE A 434 0.51 20.55 2.80
N ASP A 435 1.20 21.69 2.81
CA ASP A 435 0.63 23.00 2.51
C ASP A 435 0.81 23.38 1.02
N ASP A 436 0.19 24.47 0.62
CA ASP A 436 0.18 24.93 -0.78
C ASP A 436 1.59 25.32 -1.26
N ASP A 437 2.41 25.92 -0.40
CA ASP A 437 3.80 26.30 -0.76
C ASP A 437 4.66 25.05 -1.00
N ALA A 438 4.51 24.03 -0.15
CA ALA A 438 5.20 22.76 -0.33
C ALA A 438 4.71 22.02 -1.58
N LEU A 439 3.41 22.07 -1.89
CA LEU A 439 2.86 21.50 -3.13
C LEU A 439 3.40 22.22 -4.38
N GLN A 440 3.45 23.57 -4.37
CA GLN A 440 4.04 24.33 -5.47
C GLN A 440 5.51 23.97 -5.67
N ARG A 441 6.28 23.90 -4.55
CA ARG A 441 7.68 23.46 -4.58
C ARG A 441 7.81 22.05 -5.16
N LEU A 442 6.94 21.12 -4.78
CA LEU A 442 6.92 19.76 -5.29
C LEU A 442 6.74 19.73 -6.81
N ALA A 443 5.79 20.50 -7.34
CA ALA A 443 5.55 20.59 -8.76
C ALA A 443 6.73 21.19 -9.52
N ASP A 444 7.28 22.31 -9.03
CA ASP A 444 8.42 22.98 -9.67
C ASP A 444 9.67 22.08 -9.68
N VAL A 445 9.97 21.41 -8.57
CA VAL A 445 11.11 20.51 -8.48
C VAL A 445 10.90 19.27 -9.33
N THR A 446 9.66 18.72 -9.40
CA THR A 446 9.36 17.58 -10.27
C THR A 446 9.62 17.91 -11.72
N ARG A 447 9.17 19.09 -12.21
CA ARG A 447 9.45 19.55 -13.57
C ARG A 447 10.96 19.63 -13.85
N HIS A 448 11.72 20.34 -12.99
CA HIS A 448 13.17 20.42 -13.15
C HIS A 448 13.86 19.06 -13.14
N ALA A 449 13.38 18.14 -12.28
CA ALA A 449 13.92 16.79 -12.21
C ALA A 449 13.65 15.98 -13.50
N ILE A 450 12.49 16.14 -14.13
CA ILE A 450 12.20 15.54 -15.42
C ILE A 450 13.10 16.15 -16.50
N ASP A 451 13.18 17.50 -16.59
CA ASP A 451 14.02 18.20 -17.56
C ASP A 451 15.49 17.73 -17.47
N GLU A 452 16.07 17.70 -16.26
CA GLU A 452 17.45 17.30 -16.03
C GLU A 452 17.69 15.82 -16.34
N ALA A 453 16.77 14.93 -15.94
CA ALA A 453 16.89 13.51 -16.17
C ALA A 453 16.83 13.13 -17.66
N THR A 454 16.10 13.90 -18.46
CA THR A 454 15.82 13.63 -19.87
C THR A 454 16.64 14.48 -20.84
N ALA A 455 17.48 15.41 -20.34
CA ALA A 455 18.26 16.34 -21.19
C ALA A 455 19.22 15.62 -22.16
N CYS A 456 19.62 14.39 -21.86
CA CYS A 456 20.55 13.58 -22.68
C CYS A 456 19.93 12.23 -23.06
N ALA A 457 18.60 12.10 -23.04
CA ALA A 457 17.88 10.84 -23.28
C ALA A 457 17.30 10.75 -24.70
#